data_1cbcd20bd3486faebe79734df446717b
#
_entry.id   1cbcd20bd3486faebe79734df446717b
#
_cell.length_a   1.000
_cell.length_b   1.000
_cell.length_c   1.000
_cell.angle_alpha   90.00
_cell.angle_beta   90.00
_cell.angle_gamma   90.00
#
_symmetry.space_group_name_H-M   'P 1'
#
loop_
_entity.id
_entity.type
_entity.pdbx_description
1 polymer ?
#
loop_
_entity_poly.entity_id
_entity_poly.type
_entity_poly.pdbx_seq_one_letter_code
_entity_poly.pdbx_strand_id
1 'polypeptide(L)'
;MVLTNEDFFRLIVSGIIGIGIADIIFLHSLNIIGAGISALVDTVYSPFVIFFAYIFLGEHLSPLQFLGAGCIIGAIIFASLKLQNIPTTRKRLEYGIILCILAIAMMAFSIVLVKPVLSKFQGDIPKLMWIAGFRLVPGSIVPLIIFLLFNKKQNLLKPLKDRKIWFPLIGGSVFATYLGIFFWIIGMSLTTASTASILNQTATIFILIFARIFLKEPLTKRSVGAILIAVAGAYLVFIG
;
A
#
# COMPACT_ATOMS: atom_id res chain seq x y z
N MET A 1 -27.57 -8.48 3.59
CA MET A 1 -27.44 -7.19 2.87
C MET A 1 -27.07 -7.44 1.41
N VAL A 2 -27.62 -6.64 0.48
CA VAL A 2 -27.37 -6.76 -0.96
C VAL A 2 -26.54 -5.55 -1.39
N LEU A 3 -25.66 -5.73 -2.36
CA LEU A 3 -24.90 -4.64 -2.96
C LEU A 3 -25.83 -3.75 -3.80
N THR A 4 -25.71 -2.44 -3.63
CA THR A 4 -26.47 -1.45 -4.39
C THR A 4 -25.69 -1.01 -5.64
N ASN A 5 -26.34 -0.34 -6.58
CA ASN A 5 -25.66 0.22 -7.76
C ASN A 5 -24.55 1.21 -7.38
N GLU A 6 -24.75 1.97 -6.30
CA GLU A 6 -23.71 2.87 -5.76
C GLU A 6 -22.50 2.08 -5.25
N ASP A 7 -22.72 0.94 -4.58
CA ASP A 7 -21.63 0.09 -4.12
C ASP A 7 -20.82 -0.45 -5.31
N PHE A 8 -21.47 -0.90 -6.37
CA PHE A 8 -20.80 -1.34 -7.60
C PHE A 8 -19.99 -0.20 -8.25
N PHE A 9 -20.56 1.00 -8.31
CA PHE A 9 -19.84 2.18 -8.83
C PHE A 9 -18.57 2.46 -8.00
N ARG A 10 -18.68 2.46 -6.67
CA ARG A 10 -17.54 2.65 -5.76
C ARG A 10 -16.46 1.57 -5.98
N LEU A 11 -16.86 0.31 -6.14
CA LEU A 11 -15.94 -0.81 -6.38
C LEU A 11 -15.19 -0.65 -7.71
N ILE A 12 -15.90 -0.32 -8.80
CA ILE A 12 -15.33 -0.14 -10.13
C ILE A 12 -14.35 1.05 -10.12
N VAL A 13 -14.79 2.21 -9.65
CA VAL A 13 -13.95 3.42 -9.61
C VAL A 13 -12.73 3.22 -8.74
N SER A 14 -12.90 2.59 -7.55
CA SER A 14 -11.76 2.31 -6.67
C SER A 14 -10.78 1.31 -7.29
N GLY A 15 -11.26 0.31 -8.03
CA GLY A 15 -10.40 -0.63 -8.75
C GLY A 15 -9.60 0.07 -9.85
N ILE A 16 -10.25 0.86 -10.69
CA ILE A 16 -9.59 1.61 -11.78
C ILE A 16 -8.55 2.58 -11.23
N ILE A 17 -8.91 3.40 -10.23
CA ILE A 17 -8.02 4.44 -9.69
C ILE A 17 -6.88 3.81 -8.89
N GLY A 18 -7.20 2.95 -7.90
CA GLY A 18 -6.22 2.46 -6.93
C GLY A 18 -5.36 1.32 -7.44
N ILE A 19 -5.95 0.38 -8.21
CA ILE A 19 -5.24 -0.81 -8.70
C ILE A 19 -4.78 -0.60 -10.15
N GLY A 20 -5.61 0.06 -10.98
CA GLY A 20 -5.28 0.27 -12.38
C GLY A 20 -4.25 1.39 -12.58
N ILE A 21 -4.66 2.63 -12.28
CA ILE A 21 -3.86 3.81 -12.61
C ILE A 21 -2.74 4.03 -11.59
N ALA A 22 -3.08 3.98 -10.30
CA ALA A 22 -2.11 4.29 -9.25
C ALA A 22 -0.94 3.31 -9.23
N ASP A 23 -1.19 2.00 -9.39
CA ASP A 23 -0.12 0.99 -9.42
C ASP A 23 0.84 1.21 -10.60
N ILE A 24 0.33 1.59 -11.77
CA ILE A 24 1.18 1.89 -12.93
C ILE A 24 2.07 3.10 -12.66
N ILE A 25 1.51 4.18 -12.11
CA ILE A 25 2.26 5.38 -11.75
C ILE A 25 3.28 5.05 -10.66
N PHE A 26 2.90 4.25 -9.66
CA PHE A 26 3.78 3.81 -8.58
C PHE A 26 4.96 2.98 -9.13
N LEU A 27 4.71 1.98 -9.95
CA LEU A 27 5.74 1.15 -10.56
C LEU A 27 6.67 1.97 -11.47
N HIS A 28 6.13 2.95 -12.20
CA HIS A 28 6.94 3.87 -12.99
C HIS A 28 7.84 4.73 -12.10
N SER A 29 7.29 5.29 -11.02
CA SER A 29 8.06 6.03 -10.01
C SER A 29 9.16 5.15 -9.38
N LEU A 30 8.80 3.92 -8.97
CA LEU A 30 9.73 2.96 -8.38
C LEU A 30 10.97 2.71 -9.26
N ASN A 31 10.77 2.63 -10.58
CA ASN A 31 11.88 2.51 -11.55
C ASN A 31 12.77 3.76 -11.63
N ILE A 32 12.27 4.92 -11.22
CA ILE A 32 13.01 6.18 -11.24
C ILE A 32 13.78 6.41 -9.94
N ILE A 33 13.09 6.24 -8.79
CA ILE A 33 13.63 6.60 -7.47
C ILE A 33 14.15 5.41 -6.67
N GLY A 34 13.86 4.19 -7.12
CA GLY A 34 14.27 2.95 -6.45
C GLY A 34 13.43 2.61 -5.20
N ALA A 35 13.55 1.37 -4.74
CA ALA A 35 12.72 0.83 -3.66
C ALA A 35 12.90 1.57 -2.32
N GLY A 36 14.13 2.00 -2.00
CA GLY A 36 14.42 2.66 -0.72
C GLY A 36 13.71 4.00 -0.56
N ILE A 37 13.71 4.87 -1.60
CA ILE A 37 13.00 6.14 -1.55
C ILE A 37 11.49 5.91 -1.65
N SER A 38 11.04 4.98 -2.49
CA SER A 38 9.61 4.65 -2.60
C SER A 38 9.04 4.23 -1.25
N ALA A 39 9.75 3.38 -0.50
CA ALA A 39 9.34 2.96 0.84
C ALA A 39 9.29 4.12 1.85
N LEU A 40 10.21 5.11 1.72
CA LEU A 40 10.15 6.31 2.55
C LEU A 40 8.95 7.19 2.17
N VAL A 41 8.71 7.39 0.87
CA VAL A 41 7.56 8.17 0.39
C VAL A 41 6.25 7.48 0.73
N ASP A 42 6.20 6.14 0.77
CA ASP A 42 5.01 5.37 1.14
C ASP A 42 4.49 5.68 2.56
N THR A 43 5.34 6.22 3.44
CA THR A 43 4.90 6.66 4.78
C THR A 43 3.81 7.74 4.73
N VAL A 44 3.68 8.49 3.63
CA VAL A 44 2.62 9.49 3.44
C VAL A 44 1.25 8.86 3.13
N TYR A 45 1.19 7.53 2.92
CA TYR A 45 -0.07 6.82 2.67
C TYR A 45 -1.09 7.03 3.80
N SER A 46 -0.69 6.81 5.06
CA SER A 46 -1.59 7.00 6.20
C SER A 46 -2.07 8.45 6.35
N PRO A 47 -1.23 9.48 6.27
CA PRO A 47 -1.69 10.87 6.19
C PRO A 47 -2.75 11.12 5.11
N PHE A 48 -2.59 10.58 3.90
CA PHE A 48 -3.61 10.73 2.86
C PHE A 48 -4.90 9.97 3.18
N VAL A 49 -4.82 8.75 3.72
CA VAL A 49 -6.03 8.02 4.13
C VAL A 49 -6.76 8.79 5.21
N ILE A 50 -6.07 9.30 6.24
CA ILE A 50 -6.66 10.11 7.31
C ILE A 50 -7.34 11.35 6.73
N PHE A 51 -6.67 12.07 5.84
CA PHE A 51 -7.20 13.27 5.19
C PHE A 51 -8.49 12.96 4.39
N PHE A 52 -8.47 11.93 3.57
CA PHE A 52 -9.65 11.54 2.80
C PHE A 52 -10.76 10.96 3.68
N ALA A 53 -10.42 10.16 4.70
CA ALA A 53 -11.39 9.62 5.64
C ALA A 53 -12.08 10.70 6.45
N TYR A 54 -11.34 11.74 6.86
CA TYR A 54 -11.92 12.91 7.50
C TYR A 54 -12.94 13.60 6.59
N ILE A 55 -12.60 13.86 5.31
CA ILE A 55 -13.46 14.57 4.37
C ILE A 55 -14.68 13.73 3.94
N PHE A 56 -14.47 12.45 3.60
CA PHE A 56 -15.52 11.65 2.95
C PHE A 56 -16.27 10.73 3.90
N LEU A 57 -15.68 10.38 5.05
CA LEU A 57 -16.29 9.44 6.02
C LEU A 57 -16.58 10.11 7.37
N GLY A 58 -16.13 11.34 7.59
CA GLY A 58 -16.28 12.03 8.88
C GLY A 58 -15.47 11.35 10.01
N GLU A 59 -14.42 10.59 9.67
CA GLU A 59 -13.57 9.96 10.68
C GLU A 59 -12.69 11.00 11.39
N HIS A 60 -12.59 10.87 12.71
CA HIS A 60 -11.71 11.69 13.54
C HIS A 60 -10.77 10.78 14.32
N LEU A 61 -9.51 11.16 14.40
CA LEU A 61 -8.55 10.49 15.26
C LEU A 61 -8.63 11.03 16.68
N SER A 62 -8.55 10.13 17.66
CA SER A 62 -8.31 10.54 19.03
C SER A 62 -6.91 11.14 19.19
N PRO A 63 -6.66 11.98 20.21
CA PRO A 63 -5.30 12.47 20.48
C PRO A 63 -4.27 11.36 20.65
N LEU A 64 -4.68 10.22 21.21
CA LEU A 64 -3.82 9.07 21.42
C LEU A 64 -3.45 8.39 20.11
N GLN A 65 -4.44 8.23 19.21
CA GLN A 65 -4.22 7.69 17.86
C GLN A 65 -3.31 8.60 17.04
N PHE A 66 -3.47 9.92 17.16
CA PHE A 66 -2.62 10.90 16.49
C PHE A 66 -1.17 10.82 16.96
N LEU A 67 -0.95 10.70 18.27
CA LEU A 67 0.37 10.51 18.87
C LEU A 67 1.01 9.19 18.41
N GLY A 68 0.25 8.09 18.42
CA GLY A 68 0.70 6.79 17.96
C GLY A 68 1.06 6.78 16.48
N ALA A 69 0.28 7.45 15.62
CA ALA A 69 0.59 7.64 14.20
C ALA A 69 1.91 8.39 14.01
N GLY A 70 2.12 9.47 14.76
CA GLY A 70 3.37 10.23 14.77
C GLY A 70 4.58 9.37 15.18
N CYS A 71 4.44 8.52 16.19
CA CYS A 71 5.48 7.58 16.60
C CYS A 71 5.83 6.58 15.49
N ILE A 72 4.82 5.97 14.83
CA ILE A 72 5.04 5.00 13.75
C ILE A 72 5.75 5.65 12.57
N ILE A 73 5.22 6.77 12.07
CA ILE A 73 5.80 7.49 10.92
C ILE A 73 7.22 7.99 11.27
N GLY A 74 7.40 8.58 12.45
CA GLY A 74 8.71 9.04 12.93
C GLY A 74 9.73 7.90 13.03
N ALA A 75 9.32 6.73 13.53
CA ALA A 75 10.17 5.55 13.61
C ALA A 75 10.62 5.06 12.22
N ILE A 76 9.71 5.04 11.23
CA ILE A 76 10.01 4.61 9.85
C ILE A 76 10.99 5.60 9.21
N ILE A 77 10.74 6.90 9.32
CA ILE A 77 11.64 7.93 8.82
C ILE A 77 13.02 7.80 9.47
N PHE A 78 13.08 7.64 10.80
CA PHE A 78 14.33 7.46 11.54
C PHE A 78 15.12 6.23 11.10
N ALA A 79 14.43 5.09 10.84
CA ALA A 79 15.07 3.87 10.32
C ALA A 79 15.61 4.07 8.90
N SER A 80 14.92 4.84 8.06
CA SER A 80 15.19 5.00 6.63
C SER A 80 16.23 6.08 6.29
N LEU A 81 16.70 6.88 7.27
CA LEU A 81 17.62 8.01 7.05
C LEU A 81 19.01 7.66 6.46
N LYS A 82 19.31 6.39 6.23
CA LYS A 82 20.50 5.93 5.50
C LYS A 82 20.22 5.77 4.01
N LEU A 83 19.71 6.81 3.36
CA LEU A 83 19.56 6.82 1.91
C LEU A 83 20.94 6.83 1.24
N GLN A 84 21.22 5.75 0.51
CA GLN A 84 22.45 5.59 -0.25
C GLN A 84 22.45 6.54 -1.46
N ASN A 85 23.65 6.84 -1.97
CA ASN A 85 23.86 7.61 -3.19
C ASN A 85 23.02 7.04 -4.34
N ILE A 86 22.06 7.82 -4.82
CA ILE A 86 21.19 7.41 -5.92
C ILE A 86 21.79 7.93 -7.21
N PRO A 87 22.09 7.06 -8.17
CA PRO A 87 22.66 7.46 -9.45
C PRO A 87 21.59 8.07 -10.37
N THR A 88 21.01 9.21 -9.97
CA THR A 88 20.04 9.92 -10.81
C THR A 88 20.20 11.43 -10.67
N THR A 89 19.76 12.17 -11.69
CA THR A 89 19.79 13.64 -11.64
C THR A 89 18.72 14.17 -10.69
N ARG A 90 18.97 15.30 -10.04
CA ARG A 90 18.04 15.93 -9.10
C ARG A 90 16.64 16.12 -9.67
N LYS A 91 16.54 16.63 -10.91
CA LYS A 91 15.22 16.81 -11.58
C LYS A 91 14.47 15.51 -11.77
N ARG A 92 15.16 14.43 -12.14
CA ARG A 92 14.56 13.11 -12.33
C ARG A 92 14.10 12.51 -11.00
N LEU A 93 14.86 12.75 -9.92
CA LEU A 93 14.50 12.34 -8.57
C LEU A 93 13.23 13.06 -8.10
N GLU A 94 13.17 14.38 -8.23
CA GLU A 94 12.01 15.21 -7.87
C GLU A 94 10.76 14.76 -8.64
N TYR A 95 10.87 14.54 -9.94
CA TYR A 95 9.78 14.02 -10.76
C TYR A 95 9.29 12.64 -10.29
N GLY A 96 10.21 11.71 -10.01
CA GLY A 96 9.86 10.39 -9.49
C GLY A 96 9.17 10.45 -8.12
N ILE A 97 9.61 11.33 -7.21
CA ILE A 97 8.97 11.53 -5.90
C ILE A 97 7.56 12.08 -6.07
N ILE A 98 7.34 13.06 -6.94
CA ILE A 98 6.01 13.63 -7.21
C ILE A 98 5.06 12.55 -7.76
N LEU A 99 5.53 11.73 -8.70
CA LEU A 99 4.73 10.60 -9.21
C LEU A 99 4.40 9.59 -8.10
N CYS A 100 5.36 9.28 -7.22
CA CYS A 100 5.13 8.39 -6.10
C CYS A 100 4.05 8.92 -5.15
N ILE A 101 4.15 10.19 -4.77
CA ILE A 101 3.16 10.86 -3.90
C ILE A 101 1.78 10.85 -4.56
N LEU A 102 1.69 11.15 -5.86
CA LEU A 102 0.43 11.13 -6.61
C LEU A 102 -0.20 9.73 -6.61
N ALA A 103 0.60 8.69 -6.90
CA ALA A 103 0.14 7.31 -6.89
C ALA A 103 -0.39 6.91 -5.51
N ILE A 104 0.36 7.23 -4.45
CA ILE A 104 -0.03 6.93 -3.06
C ILE A 104 -1.31 7.67 -2.67
N ALA A 105 -1.47 8.93 -3.07
CA ALA A 105 -2.71 9.68 -2.84
C ALA A 105 -3.91 9.03 -3.54
N MET A 106 -3.74 8.55 -4.78
CA MET A 106 -4.78 7.83 -5.52
C MET A 106 -5.12 6.48 -4.86
N MET A 107 -4.14 5.73 -4.36
CA MET A 107 -4.35 4.50 -3.60
C MET A 107 -5.14 4.77 -2.31
N ALA A 108 -4.76 5.81 -1.56
CA ALA A 108 -5.44 6.22 -0.34
C ALA A 108 -6.89 6.65 -0.60
N PHE A 109 -7.13 7.45 -1.63
CA PHE A 109 -8.48 7.82 -2.06
C PHE A 109 -9.32 6.58 -2.42
N SER A 110 -8.74 5.66 -3.18
CA SER A 110 -9.39 4.42 -3.61
C SER A 110 -9.89 3.56 -2.44
N ILE A 111 -9.09 3.41 -1.39
CA ILE A 111 -9.48 2.59 -0.23
C ILE A 111 -10.54 3.30 0.62
N VAL A 112 -10.46 4.61 0.77
CA VAL A 112 -11.49 5.40 1.46
C VAL A 112 -12.82 5.33 0.72
N LEU A 113 -12.81 5.37 -0.61
CA LEU A 113 -14.01 5.26 -1.43
C LEU A 113 -14.74 3.92 -1.25
N VAL A 114 -14.00 2.82 -1.06
CA VAL A 114 -14.60 1.49 -0.88
C VAL A 114 -14.91 1.16 0.58
N LYS A 115 -14.39 1.90 1.54
CA LYS A 115 -14.57 1.65 2.98
C LYS A 115 -16.03 1.48 3.40
N PRO A 116 -17.01 2.31 2.96
CA PRO A 116 -18.42 2.11 3.31
C PRO A 116 -18.97 0.76 2.87
N VAL A 117 -18.53 0.26 1.71
CA VAL A 117 -18.94 -1.07 1.20
C VAL A 117 -18.37 -2.17 2.09
N LEU A 118 -17.09 -2.07 2.48
CA LEU A 118 -16.45 -3.04 3.37
C LEU A 118 -17.14 -3.10 4.74
N SER A 119 -17.53 -1.95 5.28
CA SER A 119 -18.21 -1.87 6.57
C SER A 119 -19.59 -2.49 6.57
N LYS A 120 -20.32 -2.45 5.44
CA LYS A 120 -21.62 -3.13 5.28
C LYS A 120 -21.54 -4.65 5.41
N PHE A 121 -20.38 -5.23 5.07
CA PHE A 121 -20.17 -6.69 5.06
C PHE A 121 -19.14 -7.13 6.11
N GLN A 122 -18.96 -6.33 7.17
CA GLN A 122 -18.12 -6.70 8.29
C GLN A 122 -18.53 -8.05 8.85
N GLY A 123 -17.55 -8.97 9.00
CA GLY A 123 -17.78 -10.34 9.46
C GLY A 123 -18.22 -11.35 8.38
N ASP A 124 -18.64 -10.90 7.19
CA ASP A 124 -18.99 -11.77 6.06
C ASP A 124 -17.76 -11.98 5.16
N ILE A 125 -16.85 -12.85 5.60
CA ILE A 125 -15.57 -13.11 4.91
C ILE A 125 -15.76 -13.48 3.43
N PRO A 126 -16.68 -14.38 3.03
CA PRO A 126 -16.89 -14.69 1.62
C PRO A 126 -17.23 -13.46 0.77
N LYS A 127 -18.07 -12.56 1.26
CA LYS A 127 -18.41 -11.32 0.55
C LYS A 127 -17.27 -10.33 0.51
N LEU A 128 -16.51 -10.19 1.58
CA LEU A 128 -15.31 -9.34 1.58
C LEU A 128 -14.28 -9.84 0.56
N MET A 129 -14.09 -11.16 0.46
CA MET A 129 -13.23 -11.75 -0.57
C MET A 129 -13.75 -11.48 -1.98
N TRP A 130 -15.06 -11.63 -2.17
CA TRP A 130 -15.69 -11.32 -3.46
C TRP A 130 -15.50 -9.84 -3.83
N ILE A 131 -15.70 -8.92 -2.89
CA ILE A 131 -15.48 -7.48 -3.08
C ILE A 131 -14.04 -7.19 -3.47
N ALA A 132 -13.08 -7.80 -2.76
CA ALA A 132 -11.65 -7.67 -3.09
C ALA A 132 -11.35 -8.16 -4.51
N GLY A 133 -11.83 -9.36 -4.87
CA GLY A 133 -11.67 -9.94 -6.20
C GLY A 133 -12.35 -9.13 -7.30
N PHE A 134 -13.58 -8.66 -7.04
CA PHE A 134 -14.31 -7.84 -8.01
C PHE A 134 -13.58 -6.54 -8.36
N ARG A 135 -12.93 -5.88 -7.40
CA ARG A 135 -12.12 -4.67 -7.63
C ARG A 135 -10.90 -4.93 -8.53
N LEU A 136 -10.34 -6.13 -8.48
CA LEU A 136 -9.20 -6.50 -9.33
C LEU A 136 -9.59 -6.52 -10.82
N VAL A 137 -10.83 -6.87 -11.16
CA VAL A 137 -11.29 -6.95 -12.56
C VAL A 137 -11.18 -5.59 -13.26
N PRO A 138 -11.88 -4.52 -12.83
CA PRO A 138 -11.75 -3.21 -13.46
C PRO A 138 -10.33 -2.63 -13.30
N GLY A 139 -9.63 -2.93 -12.19
CA GLY A 139 -8.26 -2.52 -11.98
C GLY A 139 -7.29 -3.11 -13.00
N SER A 140 -7.45 -4.37 -13.40
CA SER A 140 -6.60 -5.03 -14.38
C SER A 140 -6.86 -4.60 -15.83
N ILE A 141 -8.03 -4.01 -16.12
CA ILE A 141 -8.36 -3.52 -17.47
C ILE A 141 -7.41 -2.41 -17.90
N VAL A 142 -7.05 -1.49 -17.00
CA VAL A 142 -6.16 -0.35 -17.32
C VAL A 142 -4.77 -0.82 -17.76
N PRO A 143 -4.03 -1.62 -16.98
CA PRO A 143 -2.73 -2.14 -17.43
C PRO A 143 -2.85 -3.04 -18.66
N LEU A 144 -3.96 -3.76 -18.83
CA LEU A 144 -4.21 -4.56 -20.01
C LEU A 144 -4.33 -3.69 -21.27
N ILE A 145 -5.11 -2.61 -21.21
CA ILE A 145 -5.26 -1.65 -22.33
C ILE A 145 -3.89 -1.06 -22.67
N ILE A 146 -3.13 -0.60 -21.68
CA ILE A 146 -1.79 -0.04 -21.89
C ILE A 146 -0.89 -1.09 -22.53
N PHE A 147 -0.90 -2.34 -22.04
CA PHE A 147 -0.12 -3.44 -22.63
C PHE A 147 -0.52 -3.70 -24.08
N LEU A 148 -1.81 -3.67 -24.40
CA LEU A 148 -2.30 -3.89 -25.77
C LEU A 148 -1.90 -2.76 -26.73
N LEU A 149 -1.75 -1.54 -26.24
CA LEU A 149 -1.30 -0.37 -27.02
C LEU A 149 0.22 -0.34 -27.23
N PHE A 150 1.00 -1.09 -26.44
CA PHE A 150 2.46 -1.12 -26.57
C PHE A 150 2.90 -1.88 -27.80
N ASN A 151 3.70 -1.25 -28.68
CA ASN A 151 4.17 -1.84 -29.95
C ASN A 151 5.22 -2.95 -29.78
N LYS A 152 5.93 -3.02 -28.63
CA LYS A 152 7.04 -3.97 -28.37
C LYS A 152 6.64 -5.04 -27.34
N LYS A 153 5.46 -5.64 -27.48
CA LYS A 153 4.91 -6.66 -26.54
C LYS A 153 5.86 -7.84 -26.29
N GLN A 154 6.58 -8.29 -27.31
CA GLN A 154 7.50 -9.44 -27.20
C GLN A 154 8.63 -9.20 -26.19
N ASN A 155 9.12 -7.96 -26.03
CA ASN A 155 10.15 -7.63 -25.07
C ASN A 155 9.62 -7.63 -23.62
N LEU A 156 8.35 -7.30 -23.41
CA LEU A 156 7.70 -7.33 -22.11
C LEU A 156 7.45 -8.75 -21.61
N LEU A 157 7.19 -9.68 -22.52
CA LEU A 157 6.93 -11.09 -22.20
C LEU A 157 8.21 -11.94 -22.15
N LYS A 158 9.35 -11.41 -22.62
CA LYS A 158 10.63 -12.14 -22.65
C LYS A 158 11.06 -12.70 -21.30
N PRO A 159 10.94 -11.97 -20.16
CA PRO A 159 11.29 -12.51 -18.85
C PRO A 159 10.47 -13.74 -18.45
N LEU A 160 9.20 -13.84 -18.88
CA LEU A 160 8.31 -14.96 -18.52
C LEU A 160 8.74 -16.29 -19.16
N LYS A 161 9.66 -16.28 -20.13
CA LYS A 161 10.24 -17.49 -20.73
C LYS A 161 11.26 -18.16 -19.80
N ASP A 162 11.82 -17.44 -18.83
CA ASP A 162 12.75 -17.99 -17.85
C ASP A 162 11.97 -18.70 -16.74
N ARG A 163 12.13 -20.03 -16.63
CA ARG A 163 11.47 -20.85 -15.59
C ARG A 163 11.84 -20.44 -14.16
N LYS A 164 13.01 -19.84 -13.95
CA LYS A 164 13.50 -19.43 -12.62
C LYS A 164 12.66 -18.31 -12.03
N ILE A 165 11.98 -17.51 -12.87
CA ILE A 165 11.13 -16.39 -12.42
C ILE A 165 9.80 -16.89 -11.87
N TRP A 166 9.31 -18.06 -12.29
CA TRP A 166 7.97 -18.52 -11.91
C TRP A 166 7.82 -18.81 -10.43
N PHE A 167 8.83 -19.37 -9.78
CA PHE A 167 8.76 -19.68 -8.35
C PHE A 167 8.60 -18.40 -7.49
N PRO A 168 9.47 -17.37 -7.60
CA PRO A 168 9.27 -16.12 -6.87
C PRO A 168 8.03 -15.33 -7.32
N LEU A 169 7.64 -15.44 -8.60
CA LEU A 169 6.44 -14.78 -9.11
C LEU A 169 5.17 -15.37 -8.51
N ILE A 170 5.03 -16.71 -8.50
CA ILE A 170 3.87 -17.39 -7.89
C ILE A 170 3.85 -17.16 -6.38
N GLY A 171 4.99 -17.31 -5.70
CA GLY A 171 5.10 -17.04 -4.28
C GLY A 171 4.71 -15.60 -3.93
N GLY A 172 5.26 -14.63 -4.65
CA GLY A 172 4.90 -13.22 -4.49
C GLY A 172 3.42 -12.96 -4.74
N SER A 173 2.83 -13.56 -5.77
CA SER A 173 1.40 -13.42 -6.06
C SER A 173 0.52 -14.00 -4.96
N VAL A 174 0.86 -15.17 -4.41
CA VAL A 174 0.09 -15.82 -3.34
C VAL A 174 0.20 -15.01 -2.05
N PHE A 175 1.41 -14.66 -1.63
CA PHE A 175 1.60 -14.00 -0.33
C PHE A 175 1.25 -12.50 -0.37
N ALA A 176 1.66 -11.77 -1.38
CA ALA A 176 1.43 -10.33 -1.45
C ALA A 176 0.04 -9.99 -2.00
N THR A 177 -0.37 -10.60 -3.12
CA THR A 177 -1.62 -10.22 -3.78
C THR A 177 -2.81 -10.94 -3.15
N TYR A 178 -2.75 -12.27 -2.96
CA TYR A 178 -3.90 -13.00 -2.43
C TYR A 178 -4.03 -12.85 -0.91
N LEU A 179 -3.05 -13.32 -0.14
CA LEU A 179 -3.12 -13.25 1.33
C LEU A 179 -2.99 -11.82 1.86
N GLY A 180 -2.12 -11.01 1.26
CA GLY A 180 -1.93 -9.62 1.67
C GLY A 180 -3.20 -8.79 1.48
N ILE A 181 -3.81 -8.83 0.31
CA ILE A 181 -5.07 -8.11 0.04
C ILE A 181 -6.21 -8.68 0.91
N PHE A 182 -6.27 -10.00 1.10
CA PHE A 182 -7.27 -10.64 1.93
C PHE A 182 -7.24 -10.10 3.37
N PHE A 183 -6.09 -10.17 4.05
CA PHE A 183 -5.96 -9.66 5.42
C PHE A 183 -6.13 -8.15 5.50
N TRP A 184 -5.66 -7.41 4.48
CA TRP A 184 -5.84 -5.97 4.40
C TRP A 184 -7.33 -5.57 4.34
N ILE A 185 -8.10 -6.22 3.48
CA ILE A 185 -9.54 -5.94 3.34
C ILE A 185 -10.32 -6.31 4.61
N ILE A 186 -9.99 -7.45 5.24
CA ILE A 186 -10.59 -7.82 6.54
C ILE A 186 -10.24 -6.76 7.59
N GLY A 187 -8.97 -6.44 7.76
CA GLY A 187 -8.53 -5.41 8.71
C GLY A 187 -9.22 -4.07 8.47
N MET A 188 -9.31 -3.64 7.21
CA MET A 188 -10.01 -2.44 6.81
C MET A 188 -11.53 -2.50 7.11
N SER A 189 -12.17 -3.68 7.08
CA SER A 189 -13.59 -3.83 7.41
C SER A 189 -13.88 -3.72 8.91
N LEU A 190 -12.91 -4.08 9.77
CA LEU A 190 -13.08 -4.23 11.22
C LEU A 190 -12.87 -2.94 12.01
N THR A 191 -12.20 -1.94 11.45
CA THR A 191 -11.88 -0.67 12.12
C THR A 191 -12.04 0.51 11.18
N THR A 192 -11.77 1.75 11.65
CA THR A 192 -11.81 2.94 10.80
C THR A 192 -10.73 2.88 9.70
N ALA A 193 -10.94 3.58 8.58
CA ALA A 193 -9.94 3.62 7.51
C ALA A 193 -8.63 4.24 8.00
N SER A 194 -8.74 5.27 8.82
CA SER A 194 -7.62 5.97 9.45
C SER A 194 -6.79 5.02 10.31
N THR A 195 -7.42 4.33 11.27
CA THR A 195 -6.74 3.37 12.16
C THR A 195 -6.10 2.22 11.38
N ALA A 196 -6.83 1.61 10.43
CA ALA A 196 -6.30 0.53 9.62
C ALA A 196 -5.06 0.96 8.82
N SER A 197 -5.07 2.17 8.24
CA SER A 197 -3.93 2.67 7.46
C SER A 197 -2.70 2.93 8.32
N ILE A 198 -2.88 3.45 9.53
CA ILE A 198 -1.77 3.68 10.48
C ILE A 198 -1.15 2.34 10.88
N LEU A 199 -1.98 1.37 11.26
CA LEU A 199 -1.51 0.04 11.65
C LEU A 199 -0.82 -0.68 10.48
N ASN A 200 -1.27 -0.48 9.24
CA ASN A 200 -0.63 -1.05 8.06
C ASN A 200 0.83 -0.58 7.89
N GLN A 201 1.17 0.63 8.32
CA GLN A 201 2.55 1.11 8.27
C GLN A 201 3.52 0.29 9.13
N THR A 202 3.01 -0.47 10.10
CA THR A 202 3.84 -1.41 10.88
C THR A 202 4.43 -2.53 10.01
N ALA A 203 3.88 -2.78 8.81
CA ALA A 203 4.45 -3.73 7.85
C ALA A 203 5.92 -3.43 7.53
N THR A 204 6.31 -2.16 7.50
CA THR A 204 7.71 -1.74 7.29
C THR A 204 8.65 -2.29 8.37
N ILE A 205 8.15 -2.45 9.60
CA ILE A 205 8.91 -3.04 10.71
C ILE A 205 9.17 -4.52 10.44
N PHE A 206 8.15 -5.25 9.99
CA PHE A 206 8.29 -6.66 9.62
C PHE A 206 9.25 -6.84 8.44
N ILE A 207 9.27 -5.92 7.48
CA ILE A 207 10.25 -5.91 6.39
C ILE A 207 11.68 -5.85 6.95
N LEU A 208 11.96 -4.98 7.93
CA LEU A 208 13.28 -4.90 8.56
C LEU A 208 13.66 -6.20 9.28
N ILE A 209 12.71 -6.81 9.99
CA ILE A 209 12.91 -8.07 10.70
C ILE A 209 13.20 -9.20 9.70
N PHE A 210 12.41 -9.31 8.64
CA PHE A 210 12.58 -10.33 7.62
C PHE A 210 13.86 -10.14 6.79
N ALA A 211 14.25 -8.89 6.51
CA ALA A 211 15.55 -8.60 5.90
C ALA A 211 16.71 -9.14 6.75
N ARG A 212 16.62 -9.02 8.09
CA ARG A 212 17.60 -9.64 9.00
C ARG A 212 17.62 -11.17 8.92
N ILE A 213 16.43 -11.80 8.91
CA ILE A 213 16.31 -13.25 8.97
C ILE A 213 16.69 -13.88 7.63
N PHE A 214 16.13 -13.39 6.51
CA PHE A 214 16.26 -14.01 5.20
C PHE A 214 17.45 -13.49 4.38
N LEU A 215 17.74 -12.17 4.45
CA LEU A 215 18.82 -11.54 3.71
C LEU A 215 20.10 -11.40 4.54
N LYS A 216 20.06 -11.77 5.85
CA LYS A 216 21.16 -11.64 6.80
C LYS A 216 21.72 -10.22 6.93
N GLU A 217 20.91 -9.21 6.62
CA GLU A 217 21.29 -7.81 6.76
C GLU A 217 21.49 -7.45 8.24
N PRO A 218 22.53 -6.68 8.62
CA PRO A 218 22.76 -6.34 10.01
C PRO A 218 21.70 -5.35 10.51
N LEU A 219 21.00 -5.73 11.60
CA LEU A 219 20.15 -4.78 12.33
C LEU A 219 21.04 -3.77 13.05
N THR A 220 20.89 -2.53 12.70
CA THR A 220 21.58 -1.44 13.41
C THR A 220 20.86 -1.12 14.73
N LYS A 221 21.57 -0.54 15.72
CA LYS A 221 20.92 -0.05 16.94
C LYS A 221 19.77 0.91 16.65
N ARG A 222 19.90 1.70 15.57
CA ARG A 222 18.87 2.61 15.06
C ARG A 222 17.62 1.84 14.61
N SER A 223 17.78 0.76 13.84
CA SER A 223 16.66 -0.08 13.41
C SER A 223 15.92 -0.72 14.59
N VAL A 224 16.67 -1.19 15.59
CA VAL A 224 16.05 -1.76 16.81
C VAL A 224 15.27 -0.68 17.57
N GLY A 225 15.84 0.52 17.76
CA GLY A 225 15.12 1.63 18.38
C GLY A 225 13.86 2.03 17.62
N ALA A 226 13.93 2.07 16.28
CA ALA A 226 12.77 2.35 15.44
C ALA A 226 11.66 1.29 15.61
N ILE A 227 12.02 0.00 15.66
CA ILE A 227 11.05 -1.10 15.91
C ILE A 227 10.33 -0.89 17.24
N LEU A 228 11.05 -0.60 18.32
CA LEU A 228 10.46 -0.39 19.64
C LEU A 228 9.51 0.81 19.66
N ILE A 229 9.90 1.95 19.06
CA ILE A 229 9.05 3.14 18.97
C ILE A 229 7.79 2.86 18.15
N ALA A 230 7.92 2.14 17.04
CA ALA A 230 6.77 1.85 16.19
C ALA A 230 5.80 0.84 16.83
N VAL A 231 6.29 -0.15 17.58
CA VAL A 231 5.44 -1.07 18.37
C VAL A 231 4.69 -0.30 19.46
N ALA A 232 5.37 0.59 20.19
CA ALA A 232 4.71 1.46 21.16
C ALA A 232 3.66 2.37 20.50
N GLY A 233 3.97 2.95 19.33
CA GLY A 233 3.02 3.73 18.54
C GLY A 233 1.80 2.93 18.09
N ALA A 234 1.98 1.70 17.62
CA ALA A 234 0.88 0.80 17.25
C ALA A 234 -0.03 0.48 18.44
N TYR A 235 0.55 0.26 19.61
CA TYR A 235 -0.22 0.07 20.84
C TYR A 235 -1.06 1.30 21.22
N LEU A 236 -0.50 2.52 21.09
CA LEU A 236 -1.25 3.76 21.32
C LEU A 236 -2.41 3.92 20.33
N VAL A 237 -2.23 3.54 19.07
CA VAL A 237 -3.32 3.57 18.07
C VAL A 237 -4.43 2.58 18.41
N PHE A 238 -4.06 1.42 18.97
CA PHE A 238 -5.00 0.36 19.30
C PHE A 238 -5.88 0.68 20.51
N ILE A 239 -5.35 1.35 21.52
CA ILE A 239 -6.08 1.68 22.75
C ILE A 239 -6.82 3.02 22.70
N GLY A 240 -6.53 3.89 21.74
CA GLY A 240 -7.17 5.21 21.57
C GLY A 240 -8.36 5.17 20.64
#